data_111ff27ec7352fe45f9b77e13878e06d
#
_entry.id   111ff27ec7352fe45f9b77e13878e06d
#
_cell.length_a   1.000
_cell.length_b   1.000
_cell.length_c   1.000
_cell.angle_alpha   90.00
_cell.angle_beta   90.00
_cell.angle_gamma   90.00
#
_symmetry.space_group_name_H-M   'P 1'
#
loop_
_entity.id
_entity.type
_entity.pdbx_description
1 polymer ?
#
loop_
_entity_poly.entity_id
_entity_poly.type
_entity_poly.pdbx_seq_one_letter_code
_entity_poly.pdbx_strand_id
1 'polypeptide(L)'
;HGYAKVIMKNSDPMTGIHIDIGNPKRLIFTESPIDLMSYYELHKDSLQNVRLVSMDGLKESTIGRHLSQIQAEISGQPLRWTPEQMADGLQVAIDHHFFEDGKNADLITLALDNDKAGRTFIQELEAKGAVINSDLPELRPGQDKTDWNDALKNQQEEKSDNSRLAQARRKLERLRGEQDEAISRAYSHQA
;
A
#
# COMPACT_ATOMS: atom_id res chain seq x y z
N HIS A 1 13.55 -20.78 13.71
CA HIS A 1 12.66 -21.59 12.89
C HIS A 1 11.97 -20.65 11.92
N GLY A 2 12.38 -20.67 10.63
CA GLY A 2 11.73 -19.90 9.58
C GLY A 2 10.38 -20.52 9.22
N TYR A 3 9.37 -19.71 9.03
CA TYR A 3 8.08 -20.16 8.49
C TYR A 3 8.26 -20.42 6.98
N ALA A 4 7.91 -21.62 6.53
CA ALA A 4 7.85 -21.91 5.11
C ALA A 4 6.58 -21.29 4.52
N LYS A 5 6.71 -20.34 3.59
CA LYS A 5 5.60 -19.92 2.74
C LYS A 5 5.39 -21.01 1.68
N VAL A 6 4.27 -21.71 1.71
CA VAL A 6 3.94 -22.78 0.75
C VAL A 6 2.69 -22.36 -0.01
N ILE A 7 2.80 -22.29 -1.34
CA ILE A 7 1.63 -22.17 -2.22
C ILE A 7 0.87 -23.50 -2.17
N MET A 8 -0.43 -23.45 -1.89
CA MET A 8 -1.25 -24.65 -1.83
C MET A 8 -1.33 -25.34 -3.20
N LYS A 9 -1.37 -26.68 -3.18
CA LYS A 9 -1.56 -27.46 -4.40
C LYS A 9 -2.87 -27.03 -5.09
N ASN A 10 -2.82 -26.77 -6.38
CA ASN A 10 -3.93 -26.26 -7.22
C ASN A 10 -4.24 -24.76 -7.07
N SER A 11 -3.43 -23.98 -6.38
CA SER A 11 -3.51 -22.53 -6.47
C SER A 11 -2.96 -22.06 -7.82
N ASP A 12 -3.61 -21.07 -8.42
CA ASP A 12 -3.05 -20.40 -9.59
C ASP A 12 -1.94 -19.42 -9.13
N PRO A 13 -0.67 -19.69 -9.45
CA PRO A 13 0.47 -18.90 -8.95
C PRO A 13 0.55 -17.50 -9.55
N MET A 14 -0.25 -17.19 -10.58
CA MET A 14 -0.19 -15.93 -11.33
C MET A 14 -1.33 -14.98 -10.97
N THR A 15 -2.30 -15.41 -10.18
CA THR A 15 -3.49 -14.59 -9.89
C THR A 15 -3.26 -13.65 -8.71
N GLY A 16 -2.63 -14.13 -7.64
CA GLY A 16 -2.59 -13.43 -6.37
C GLY A 16 -3.97 -13.22 -5.74
N ILE A 17 -4.01 -12.58 -4.58
CA ILE A 17 -5.27 -12.11 -3.97
C ILE A 17 -5.51 -10.68 -4.43
N HIS A 18 -6.75 -10.34 -4.78
CA HIS A 18 -7.09 -8.95 -5.12
C HIS A 18 -8.37 -8.48 -4.45
N ILE A 19 -8.49 -7.16 -4.32
CA ILE A 19 -9.66 -6.45 -3.79
C ILE A 19 -9.99 -5.31 -4.75
N ASP A 20 -11.23 -5.27 -5.21
CA ASP A 20 -11.75 -4.18 -6.03
C ASP A 20 -12.44 -3.12 -5.15
N ILE A 21 -12.05 -1.87 -5.32
CA ILE A 21 -12.65 -0.72 -4.66
C ILE A 21 -13.32 0.14 -5.73
N GLY A 22 -14.63 0.24 -5.67
CA GLY A 22 -15.43 0.93 -6.68
C GLY A 22 -15.41 0.20 -8.04
N ASN A 23 -15.28 0.96 -9.13
CA ASN A 23 -15.12 0.43 -10.48
C ASN A 23 -13.65 0.59 -10.90
N PRO A 24 -12.83 -0.45 -10.83
CA PRO A 24 -11.39 -0.34 -11.02
C PRO A 24 -11.00 0.24 -12.38
N LYS A 25 -10.10 1.21 -12.36
CA LYS A 25 -9.49 1.81 -13.56
C LYS A 25 -7.96 1.85 -13.46
N ARG A 26 -7.41 1.45 -12.35
CA ARG A 26 -5.98 1.39 -12.07
C ARG A 26 -5.66 0.21 -11.16
N LEU A 27 -4.40 -0.16 -11.13
CA LEU A 27 -3.88 -1.32 -10.41
C LEU A 27 -2.84 -0.85 -9.39
N ILE A 28 -2.91 -1.39 -8.17
CA ILE A 28 -1.87 -1.22 -7.16
C ILE A 28 -1.44 -2.62 -6.73
N PHE A 29 -0.14 -2.90 -6.82
CA PHE A 29 0.44 -4.20 -6.49
C PHE A 29 1.26 -4.13 -5.23
N THR A 30 1.06 -5.07 -4.32
CA THR A 30 1.87 -5.30 -3.12
C THR A 30 2.57 -6.64 -3.20
N GLU A 31 3.62 -6.83 -2.40
CA GLU A 31 4.38 -8.08 -2.43
C GLU A 31 3.62 -9.23 -1.76
N SER A 32 2.97 -8.99 -0.62
CA SER A 32 2.27 -10.02 0.15
C SER A 32 0.82 -9.64 0.47
N PRO A 33 -0.04 -10.62 0.85
CA PRO A 33 -1.40 -10.33 1.31
C PRO A 33 -1.45 -9.45 2.57
N ILE A 34 -0.45 -9.57 3.45
CA ILE A 34 -0.36 -8.75 4.66
C ILE A 34 -0.08 -7.30 4.28
N ASP A 35 0.82 -7.06 3.30
CA ASP A 35 1.11 -5.72 2.81
C ASP A 35 -0.09 -5.11 2.09
N LEU A 36 -0.84 -5.91 1.32
CA LEU A 36 -2.09 -5.48 0.69
C LEU A 36 -3.09 -4.96 1.73
N MET A 37 -3.32 -5.72 2.80
CA MET A 37 -4.25 -5.34 3.86
C MET A 37 -3.76 -4.11 4.63
N SER A 38 -2.45 -4.03 4.88
CA SER A 38 -1.82 -2.89 5.56
C SER A 38 -1.87 -1.62 4.71
N TYR A 39 -1.59 -1.75 3.41
CA TYR A 39 -1.72 -0.66 2.45
C TYR A 39 -3.17 -0.15 2.38
N TYR A 40 -4.13 -1.07 2.28
CA TYR A 40 -5.55 -0.72 2.30
C TYR A 40 -5.91 0.07 3.57
N GLU A 41 -5.53 -0.41 4.74
CA GLU A 41 -5.86 0.26 6.01
C GLU A 41 -5.24 1.66 6.11
N LEU A 42 -4.02 1.84 5.61
CA LEU A 42 -3.33 3.13 5.59
C LEU A 42 -3.97 4.14 4.62
N HIS A 43 -4.52 3.67 3.49
CA HIS A 43 -4.96 4.52 2.38
C HIS A 43 -6.46 4.46 2.08
N LYS A 44 -7.26 3.72 2.86
CA LYS A 44 -8.69 3.43 2.59
C LYS A 44 -9.54 4.67 2.32
N ASP A 45 -9.22 5.79 2.95
CA ASP A 45 -9.98 7.03 2.81
C ASP A 45 -9.71 7.75 1.46
N SER A 46 -8.63 7.39 0.76
CA SER A 46 -8.21 7.98 -0.52
C SER A 46 -8.34 7.02 -1.71
N LEU A 47 -8.49 5.72 -1.45
CA LEU A 47 -8.59 4.70 -2.49
C LEU A 47 -9.96 4.75 -3.18
N GLN A 48 -9.95 4.98 -4.50
CA GLN A 48 -11.15 4.98 -5.33
C GLN A 48 -10.87 4.37 -6.69
N ASN A 49 -11.82 3.58 -7.19
CA ASN A 49 -11.79 2.97 -8.54
C ASN A 49 -10.45 2.24 -8.82
N VAL A 50 -10.02 1.41 -7.91
CA VAL A 50 -8.72 0.74 -7.94
C VAL A 50 -8.86 -0.74 -7.61
N ARG A 51 -8.05 -1.58 -8.28
CA ARG A 51 -7.81 -2.98 -7.90
C ARG A 51 -6.49 -3.05 -7.14
N LEU A 52 -6.56 -3.47 -5.88
CA LEU A 52 -5.38 -3.83 -5.08
C LEU A 52 -5.07 -5.29 -5.31
N VAL A 53 -3.80 -5.63 -5.56
CA VAL A 53 -3.36 -7.00 -5.86
C VAL A 53 -2.15 -7.35 -5.01
N SER A 54 -2.18 -8.51 -4.35
CA SER A 54 -0.99 -9.12 -3.77
C SER A 54 -0.36 -10.06 -4.81
N MET A 55 0.91 -9.88 -5.11
CA MET A 55 1.62 -10.74 -6.07
C MET A 55 2.10 -12.06 -5.48
N ASP A 56 2.10 -12.22 -4.14
CA ASP A 56 2.75 -13.36 -3.44
C ASP A 56 4.24 -13.50 -3.81
N GLY A 57 4.99 -12.42 -3.69
CA GLY A 57 6.34 -12.21 -4.13
C GLY A 57 6.41 -11.26 -5.34
N LEU A 58 7.60 -11.00 -5.85
CA LEU A 58 7.82 -10.09 -6.99
C LEU A 58 7.59 -10.85 -8.31
N LYS A 59 6.40 -10.70 -8.91
CA LYS A 59 5.98 -11.47 -10.09
C LYS A 59 5.43 -10.58 -11.21
N GLU A 60 6.20 -10.41 -12.26
CA GLU A 60 5.76 -9.70 -13.47
C GLU A 60 4.53 -10.34 -14.11
N SER A 61 4.43 -11.68 -14.07
CA SER A 61 3.28 -12.42 -14.60
C SER A 61 1.95 -12.04 -13.95
N THR A 62 1.94 -11.73 -12.65
CA THR A 62 0.75 -11.23 -11.94
C THR A 62 0.37 -9.84 -12.43
N ILE A 63 1.35 -8.96 -12.66
CA ILE A 63 1.11 -7.63 -13.23
C ILE A 63 0.48 -7.76 -14.61
N GLY A 64 1.09 -8.57 -15.50
CA GLY A 64 0.60 -8.79 -16.86
C GLY A 64 -0.83 -9.32 -16.88
N ARG A 65 -1.15 -10.27 -16.01
CA ARG A 65 -2.48 -10.85 -15.91
C ARG A 65 -3.54 -9.81 -15.52
N HIS A 66 -3.31 -9.08 -14.45
CA HIS A 66 -4.27 -8.08 -14.01
C HIS A 66 -4.37 -6.88 -14.97
N LEU A 67 -3.27 -6.51 -15.63
CA LEU A 67 -3.28 -5.51 -16.69
C LEU A 67 -4.18 -5.93 -17.86
N SER A 68 -4.07 -7.17 -18.33
CA SER A 68 -4.90 -7.72 -19.39
C SER A 68 -6.39 -7.75 -19.00
N GLN A 69 -6.67 -8.16 -17.77
CA GLN A 69 -8.03 -8.22 -17.24
C GLN A 69 -8.66 -6.83 -17.14
N ILE A 70 -7.98 -5.87 -16.52
CA ILE A 70 -8.55 -4.52 -16.32
C ILE A 70 -8.75 -3.81 -17.64
N GLN A 71 -7.89 -4.02 -18.64
CA GLN A 71 -8.06 -3.45 -19.98
C GLN A 71 -9.28 -4.02 -20.69
N ALA A 72 -9.53 -5.32 -20.58
CA ALA A 72 -10.73 -5.95 -21.11
C ALA A 72 -12.00 -5.40 -20.43
N GLU A 73 -11.98 -5.25 -19.10
CA GLU A 73 -13.07 -4.68 -18.31
C GLU A 73 -13.35 -3.22 -18.69
N ILE A 74 -12.32 -2.37 -18.81
CA ILE A 74 -12.47 -0.95 -19.19
C ILE A 74 -13.01 -0.81 -20.61
N SER A 75 -12.50 -1.63 -21.53
CA SER A 75 -12.93 -1.58 -22.95
C SER A 75 -14.28 -2.26 -23.21
N GLY A 76 -14.80 -3.03 -22.25
CA GLY A 76 -16.01 -3.84 -22.42
C GLY A 76 -15.84 -4.98 -23.44
N GLN A 77 -14.60 -5.32 -23.78
CA GLN A 77 -14.30 -6.39 -24.73
C GLN A 77 -14.04 -7.71 -23.99
N PRO A 78 -14.54 -8.84 -24.49
CA PRO A 78 -14.29 -10.13 -23.86
C PRO A 78 -12.79 -10.47 -23.97
N LEU A 79 -12.17 -10.78 -22.84
CA LEU A 79 -10.82 -11.28 -22.79
C LEU A 79 -10.78 -12.72 -23.30
N ARG A 80 -10.06 -12.95 -24.42
CA ARG A 80 -9.96 -14.28 -25.08
C ARG A 80 -8.59 -14.91 -24.89
N TRP A 81 -7.75 -14.31 -24.06
CA TRP A 81 -6.40 -14.81 -23.80
C TRP A 81 -6.41 -15.95 -22.78
N THR A 82 -5.50 -16.91 -22.96
CA THR A 82 -5.25 -17.93 -21.94
C THR A 82 -4.56 -17.30 -20.72
N PRO A 83 -4.55 -17.99 -19.56
CA PRO A 83 -3.81 -17.52 -18.39
C PRO A 83 -2.34 -17.19 -18.67
N GLU A 84 -1.68 -18.00 -19.52
CA GLU A 84 -0.29 -17.80 -19.91
C GLU A 84 -0.12 -16.54 -20.78
N GLN A 85 -1.00 -16.34 -21.75
CA GLN A 85 -0.99 -15.12 -22.57
C GLN A 85 -1.26 -13.86 -21.73
N MET A 86 -2.15 -13.96 -20.74
CA MET A 86 -2.38 -12.86 -19.82
C MET A 86 -1.16 -12.55 -18.94
N ALA A 87 -0.41 -13.59 -18.55
CA ALA A 87 0.82 -13.41 -17.77
C ALA A 87 1.88 -12.59 -18.52
N ASP A 88 1.92 -12.70 -19.85
CA ASP A 88 2.80 -11.93 -20.72
C ASP A 88 2.25 -10.52 -21.03
N GLY A 89 1.09 -10.17 -20.50
CA GLY A 89 0.35 -8.94 -20.83
C GLY A 89 1.14 -7.64 -20.61
N LEU A 90 2.05 -7.58 -19.64
CA LEU A 90 2.90 -6.40 -19.44
C LEU A 90 3.91 -6.27 -20.59
N GLN A 91 4.57 -7.36 -20.99
CA GLN A 91 5.52 -7.34 -22.10
C GLN A 91 4.81 -7.00 -23.42
N VAL A 92 3.63 -7.56 -23.64
CA VAL A 92 2.80 -7.23 -24.82
C VAL A 92 2.43 -5.74 -24.83
N ALA A 93 2.08 -5.16 -23.69
CA ALA A 93 1.78 -3.73 -23.57
C ALA A 93 3.01 -2.87 -23.92
N ILE A 94 4.20 -3.25 -23.44
CA ILE A 94 5.46 -2.56 -23.75
C ILE A 94 5.74 -2.65 -25.25
N ASP A 95 5.69 -3.83 -25.85
CA ASP A 95 5.99 -4.06 -27.27
C ASP A 95 5.02 -3.33 -28.21
N HIS A 96 3.80 -3.10 -27.77
CA HIS A 96 2.77 -2.34 -28.50
C HIS A 96 2.68 -0.86 -28.11
N HIS A 97 3.69 -0.30 -27.45
CA HIS A 97 3.78 1.11 -27.14
C HIS A 97 2.62 1.67 -26.30
N PHE A 98 2.04 0.79 -25.44
CA PHE A 98 0.85 1.09 -24.64
C PHE A 98 1.06 2.28 -23.66
N PHE A 99 2.29 2.53 -23.24
CA PHE A 99 2.66 3.58 -22.31
C PHE A 99 3.23 4.84 -22.99
N GLU A 100 3.31 4.88 -24.31
CA GLU A 100 3.86 6.03 -25.02
C GLU A 100 2.98 7.28 -24.86
N ASP A 101 3.59 8.44 -25.02
CA ASP A 101 2.96 9.76 -24.91
C ASP A 101 2.31 10.04 -23.54
N GLY A 102 2.77 9.39 -22.48
CA GLY A 102 2.21 9.53 -21.13
C GLY A 102 0.81 8.94 -20.97
N LYS A 103 0.29 8.24 -21.96
CA LYS A 103 -0.95 7.48 -21.84
C LYS A 103 -0.75 6.35 -20.85
N ASN A 104 -1.76 6.10 -20.01
CA ASN A 104 -1.73 5.03 -19.03
C ASN A 104 -0.62 5.12 -17.97
N ALA A 105 0.01 6.29 -17.81
CA ALA A 105 1.08 6.50 -16.83
C ALA A 105 0.63 6.22 -15.39
N ASP A 106 -0.64 6.47 -15.06
CA ASP A 106 -1.20 6.25 -13.72
C ASP A 106 -1.89 4.89 -13.55
N LEU A 107 -1.74 4.00 -14.54
CA LEU A 107 -2.46 2.73 -14.52
C LEU A 107 -1.87 1.73 -13.53
N ILE A 108 -0.55 1.69 -13.38
CA ILE A 108 0.17 0.72 -12.54
C ILE A 108 0.92 1.45 -11.44
N THR A 109 0.65 1.08 -10.20
CA THR A 109 1.43 1.48 -9.04
C THR A 109 2.01 0.23 -8.37
N LEU A 110 3.31 0.24 -8.07
CA LEU A 110 3.98 -0.80 -7.29
C LEU A 110 4.18 -0.28 -5.85
N ALA A 111 3.35 -0.78 -4.95
CA ALA A 111 3.41 -0.52 -3.52
C ALA A 111 4.15 -1.68 -2.82
N LEU A 112 5.45 -1.78 -3.10
CA LEU A 112 6.32 -2.87 -2.67
C LEU A 112 7.00 -2.57 -1.34
N ASP A 113 7.67 -3.57 -0.79
CA ASP A 113 8.58 -3.38 0.33
C ASP A 113 9.72 -2.43 -0.07
N ASN A 114 10.04 -1.50 0.81
CA ASN A 114 11.15 -0.60 0.58
C ASN A 114 12.46 -1.28 1.00
N ASP A 115 12.86 -2.27 0.22
CA ASP A 115 14.11 -3.00 0.37
C ASP A 115 14.87 -3.08 -0.97
N LYS A 116 16.00 -3.79 -0.99
CA LYS A 116 16.80 -3.91 -2.20
C LYS A 116 16.05 -4.66 -3.31
N ALA A 117 15.30 -5.71 -2.96
CA ALA A 117 14.62 -6.55 -3.94
C ALA A 117 13.46 -5.80 -4.61
N GLY A 118 12.61 -5.11 -3.82
CA GLY A 118 11.51 -4.29 -4.34
C GLY A 118 12.01 -3.17 -5.25
N ARG A 119 13.04 -2.42 -4.83
CA ARG A 119 13.63 -1.37 -5.67
C ARG A 119 14.26 -1.90 -6.95
N THR A 120 14.96 -3.04 -6.89
CA THR A 120 15.54 -3.67 -8.10
C THR A 120 14.46 -4.12 -9.06
N PHE A 121 13.38 -4.73 -8.57
CA PHE A 121 12.27 -5.17 -9.40
C PHE A 121 11.61 -4.00 -10.14
N ILE A 122 11.39 -2.86 -9.49
CA ILE A 122 10.87 -1.64 -10.14
C ILE A 122 11.82 -1.21 -11.27
N GLN A 123 13.12 -1.08 -10.98
CA GLN A 123 14.11 -0.66 -11.96
C GLN A 123 14.20 -1.62 -13.16
N GLU A 124 14.07 -2.91 -12.95
CA GLU A 124 14.07 -3.91 -14.04
C GLU A 124 12.85 -3.75 -14.95
N LEU A 125 11.67 -3.49 -14.41
CA LEU A 125 10.46 -3.26 -15.20
C LEU A 125 10.52 -1.92 -15.97
N GLU A 126 11.00 -0.87 -15.34
CA GLU A 126 11.22 0.43 -15.99
C GLU A 126 12.26 0.32 -17.14
N ALA A 127 13.33 -0.45 -16.92
CA ALA A 127 14.34 -0.70 -17.94
C ALA A 127 13.80 -1.48 -19.15
N LYS A 128 12.76 -2.29 -18.98
CA LYS A 128 12.03 -2.94 -20.08
C LYS A 128 11.10 -2.00 -20.84
N GLY A 129 10.82 -0.80 -20.33
CA GLY A 129 9.92 0.18 -20.93
C GLY A 129 8.54 0.27 -20.28
N ALA A 130 8.31 -0.37 -19.15
CA ALA A 130 7.08 -0.17 -18.40
C ALA A 130 7.06 1.22 -17.75
N VAL A 131 5.91 1.90 -17.78
CA VAL A 131 5.69 3.13 -17.04
C VAL A 131 4.93 2.79 -15.76
N ILE A 132 5.58 2.98 -14.63
CA ILE A 132 5.11 2.51 -13.32
C ILE A 132 5.26 3.63 -12.30
N ASN A 133 4.22 3.86 -11.51
CA ASN A 133 4.34 4.65 -10.29
C ASN A 133 4.86 3.74 -9.17
N SER A 134 5.75 4.24 -8.35
CA SER A 134 6.22 3.56 -7.15
C SER A 134 5.69 4.26 -5.91
N ASP A 135 5.14 3.47 -4.98
CA ASP A 135 4.72 3.92 -3.66
C ASP A 135 5.36 2.97 -2.64
N LEU A 136 6.38 3.44 -1.96
CA LEU A 136 7.16 2.62 -1.04
C LEU A 136 7.01 3.17 0.38
N PRO A 137 6.90 2.30 1.41
CA PRO A 137 6.82 2.75 2.79
C PRO A 137 8.10 3.49 3.19
N GLU A 138 7.94 4.54 3.99
CA GLU A 138 9.05 5.42 4.38
C GLU A 138 10.02 4.71 5.34
N LEU A 139 11.32 4.81 5.05
CA LEU A 139 12.39 4.31 5.91
C LEU A 139 12.58 5.23 7.12
N ARG A 140 12.61 4.68 8.31
CA ARG A 140 13.03 5.41 9.51
C ARG A 140 14.55 5.54 9.57
N PRO A 141 15.07 6.53 10.29
CA PRO A 141 16.52 6.69 10.46
C PRO A 141 17.21 5.40 10.94
N GLY A 142 18.22 4.95 10.19
CA GLY A 142 18.95 3.73 10.48
C GLY A 142 18.35 2.43 9.98
N GLN A 143 17.22 2.49 9.28
CA GLN A 143 16.64 1.33 8.59
C GLN A 143 17.10 1.27 7.13
N ASP A 144 17.36 0.08 6.63
CA ASP A 144 17.69 -0.22 5.24
C ASP A 144 16.54 -0.91 4.50
N LYS A 145 15.50 -1.33 5.24
CA LYS A 145 14.29 -1.96 4.75
C LYS A 145 13.08 -1.69 5.65
N THR A 146 11.89 -1.69 5.05
CA THR A 146 10.59 -1.65 5.73
C THR A 146 9.50 -2.19 4.80
N ASP A 147 8.40 -2.63 5.35
CA ASP A 147 7.21 -3.09 4.64
C ASP A 147 5.96 -2.29 5.05
N TRP A 148 4.83 -2.53 4.38
CA TRP A 148 3.58 -1.82 4.68
C TRP A 148 2.99 -2.21 6.04
N ASN A 149 3.24 -3.43 6.51
CA ASN A 149 2.80 -3.86 7.83
C ASN A 149 3.56 -3.13 8.93
N ASP A 150 4.85 -2.90 8.76
CA ASP A 150 5.65 -2.08 9.68
C ASP A 150 5.22 -0.61 9.63
N ALA A 151 4.94 -0.06 8.45
CA ALA A 151 4.39 1.30 8.31
C ALA A 151 3.06 1.46 9.06
N LEU A 152 2.14 0.50 8.94
CA LEU A 152 0.87 0.50 9.67
C LEU A 152 1.05 0.44 11.18
N LYS A 153 1.90 -0.47 11.69
CA LYS A 153 2.22 -0.55 13.13
C LYS A 153 2.78 0.75 13.66
N ASN A 154 3.73 1.34 12.93
CA ASN A 154 4.35 2.61 13.29
C ASN A 154 3.32 3.74 13.40
N GLN A 155 2.38 3.85 12.45
CA GLN A 155 1.31 4.83 12.50
C GLN A 155 0.38 4.62 13.70
N GLN A 156 0.09 3.36 14.04
CA GLN A 156 -0.76 3.03 15.20
C GLN A 156 -0.07 3.39 16.53
N GLU A 157 1.23 3.12 16.66
CA GLU A 157 2.03 3.51 17.82
C GLU A 157 2.04 5.02 17.99
N GLU A 158 2.31 5.79 16.94
CA GLU A 158 2.31 7.24 16.95
C GLU A 158 0.93 7.83 17.35
N LYS A 159 -0.17 7.27 16.83
CA LYS A 159 -1.53 7.66 17.23
C LYS A 159 -1.79 7.39 18.71
N SER A 160 -1.33 6.24 19.23
CA SER A 160 -1.45 5.86 20.65
C SER A 160 -0.68 6.81 21.55
N ASP A 161 0.57 7.12 21.22
CA ASP A 161 1.42 8.01 22.02
C ASP A 161 0.91 9.44 22.00
N ASN A 162 0.44 9.95 20.86
CA ASN A 162 -0.20 11.26 20.75
C ASN A 162 -1.48 11.33 21.60
N SER A 163 -2.28 10.27 21.64
CA SER A 163 -3.47 10.19 22.49
C SER A 163 -3.11 10.23 23.97
N ARG A 164 -2.10 9.46 24.40
CA ARG A 164 -1.61 9.46 25.79
C ARG A 164 -1.08 10.83 26.20
N LEU A 165 -0.31 11.48 25.32
CA LEU A 165 0.23 12.82 25.56
C LEU A 165 -0.89 13.85 25.68
N ALA A 166 -1.89 13.79 24.81
CA ALA A 166 -3.06 14.68 24.89
C ALA A 166 -3.84 14.51 26.21
N GLN A 167 -4.03 13.26 26.66
CA GLN A 167 -4.68 12.97 27.94
C GLN A 167 -3.85 13.50 29.12
N ALA A 168 -2.54 13.33 29.11
CA ALA A 168 -1.64 13.84 30.13
C ALA A 168 -1.68 15.38 30.21
N ARG A 169 -1.68 16.08 29.08
CA ARG A 169 -1.81 17.54 29.02
C ARG A 169 -3.12 18.02 29.62
N ARG A 170 -4.26 17.42 29.25
CA ARG A 170 -5.58 17.77 29.83
C ARG A 170 -5.63 17.56 31.34
N LYS A 171 -5.03 16.46 31.84
CA LYS A 171 -4.93 16.20 33.28
C LYS A 171 -4.12 17.28 34.01
N LEU A 172 -3.00 17.68 33.41
CA LEU A 172 -2.13 18.74 33.96
C LEU A 172 -2.83 20.09 34.02
N GLU A 173 -3.54 20.48 32.97
CA GLU A 173 -4.34 21.71 32.91
C GLU A 173 -5.42 21.72 33.97
N ARG A 174 -6.14 20.60 34.19
CA ARG A 174 -7.13 20.50 35.27
C ARG A 174 -6.51 20.71 36.65
N LEU A 175 -5.40 20.02 36.93
CA LEU A 175 -4.69 20.13 38.22
C LEU A 175 -4.19 21.55 38.46
N ARG A 176 -3.71 22.27 37.44
CA ARG A 176 -3.35 23.70 37.54
C ARG A 176 -4.54 24.54 37.88
N GLY A 177 -5.70 24.37 37.19
CA GLY A 177 -6.93 25.09 37.52
C GLY A 177 -7.39 24.85 38.95
N GLU A 178 -7.38 23.60 39.43
CA GLU A 178 -7.75 23.25 40.81
C GLU A 178 -6.80 23.93 41.83
N GLN A 179 -5.51 24.01 41.52
CA GLN A 179 -4.49 24.67 42.36
C GLN A 179 -4.71 26.19 42.39
N ASP A 180 -4.95 26.83 41.25
CA ASP A 180 -5.20 28.26 41.16
C ASP A 180 -6.49 28.65 41.90
N GLU A 181 -7.55 27.85 41.80
CA GLU A 181 -8.77 28.03 42.58
C GLU A 181 -8.54 27.88 44.10
N ALA A 182 -7.74 26.89 44.50
CA ALA A 182 -7.43 26.68 45.91
C ALA A 182 -6.62 27.87 46.49
N ILE A 183 -5.66 28.37 45.74
CA ILE A 183 -4.89 29.58 46.11
C ILE A 183 -5.82 30.79 46.21
N SER A 184 -6.69 31.01 45.22
CA SER A 184 -7.64 32.12 45.23
C SER A 184 -8.58 32.09 46.45
N ARG A 185 -9.11 30.91 46.80
CA ARG A 185 -9.95 30.73 48.02
C ARG A 185 -9.17 31.00 49.28
N ALA A 186 -7.92 30.59 49.40
CA ALA A 186 -7.08 30.84 50.58
C ALA A 186 -6.85 32.33 50.81
N TYR A 187 -6.65 33.12 49.74
CA TYR A 187 -6.47 34.56 49.85
C TYR A 187 -7.79 35.32 50.16
N SER A 188 -8.95 34.85 49.70
CA SER A 188 -10.24 35.49 49.98
C SER A 188 -10.76 35.29 51.40
N HIS A 189 -10.23 34.37 52.18
CA HIS A 189 -10.56 34.15 53.59
C HIS A 189 -9.68 34.92 54.55
N GLN A 190 -8.66 35.66 54.11
CA GLN A 190 -7.76 36.46 54.93
C GLN A 190 -8.07 37.97 54.90
N ALA A 191 -9.06 38.39 54.15
CA ALA A 191 -9.58 39.74 54.06
C ALA A 191 -10.89 39.88 54.84
#